data_a5cd14fc961ce4338316db29caddcd74
#
_entry.id   a5cd14fc961ce4338316db29caddcd74
#
_cell.length_a   1.000
_cell.length_b   1.000
_cell.length_c   1.000
_cell.angle_alpha   90.00
_cell.angle_beta   90.00
_cell.angle_gamma   90.00
#
_symmetry.space_group_name_H-M   'P 1'
#
loop_
_entity.id
_entity.type
_entity.pdbx_description
1 polymer ?
#
loop_
_entity_poly.entity_id
_entity_poly.type
_entity_poly.pdbx_seq_one_letter_code
_entity_poly.pdbx_strand_id
1 'polypeptide(L)'
;MLIPLREVIAAYNIKLNGVLHVGAHQCEENDAYLAEGVKQDDIFWVEANSKIAKTLTLPNVITAAVSDVVETVTFNVTNNGQSSSILPLKDHRIVHPDVHVVSTESMVTQTLEDIIRERGIRANFLNLDIQGAELKALKGLGPYIDQFDCVYTEVNTRELYAGCALLPQLDDWLRWRGFWRMRTTMFEKCGWGDAVYIRGNDEYCLMSSGRTGNHLFQLAACELLKKATGRPFVVHFVEPWKLGSVLTYTPREGTKSAFQINDEYFEDWSIFKGKEETIKELFAFRTPLVGINECIVHLRLGDLADQTSKLGTAYPLSVVKHLPKGVPVHIMSETPGHPYVHLCLDVIRRAGYAVDVLPAQSFERDFLRLVQAKYVLGSSSTLIFWVGLLGALNLPGKQTSVFLSSNMPMSFRQKTMYTNDPPWFCRLVDIDRGQ
;
A
#
# COMPACT_ATOMS: atom_id res chain seq x y z
N MET A 1 22.04 3.00 13.53
CA MET A 1 20.72 3.71 13.38
C MET A 1 20.91 5.08 12.78
N LEU A 2 20.25 5.40 11.64
CA LEU A 2 20.29 6.73 10.99
C LEU A 2 19.31 7.73 11.62
N ILE A 3 18.26 7.24 12.22
CA ILE A 3 17.26 8.03 12.93
C ILE A 3 17.55 7.93 14.42
N PRO A 4 17.92 9.04 15.11
CA PRO A 4 18.29 8.97 16.51
C PRO A 4 17.15 8.40 17.38
N LEU A 5 17.44 7.39 18.18
CA LEU A 5 16.48 6.70 19.03
C LEU A 5 15.70 7.67 19.94
N ARG A 6 16.41 8.61 20.55
CA ARG A 6 15.81 9.62 21.42
C ARG A 6 14.74 10.47 20.74
N GLU A 7 14.94 10.79 19.47
CA GLU A 7 13.94 11.52 18.70
C GLU A 7 12.68 10.67 18.44
N VAL A 8 12.86 9.38 18.16
CA VAL A 8 11.75 8.44 17.97
C VAL A 8 10.93 8.30 19.25
N ILE A 9 11.60 8.06 20.37
CA ILE A 9 10.97 7.88 21.68
C ILE A 9 10.20 9.13 22.08
N ALA A 10 10.82 10.31 21.95
CA ALA A 10 10.18 11.57 22.31
C ALA A 10 8.99 11.92 21.41
N ALA A 11 9.12 11.70 20.09
CA ALA A 11 8.07 12.05 19.13
C ALA A 11 6.80 11.20 19.28
N TYR A 12 6.96 9.93 19.66
CA TYR A 12 5.85 8.97 19.71
C TYR A 12 5.53 8.49 21.13
N ASN A 13 6.13 9.11 22.15
CA ASN A 13 5.92 8.81 23.56
C ASN A 13 6.06 7.31 23.89
N ILE A 14 7.11 6.68 23.34
CA ILE A 14 7.37 5.26 23.53
C ILE A 14 8.11 5.08 24.87
N LYS A 15 7.59 4.22 25.74
CA LYS A 15 8.31 3.78 26.92
C LYS A 15 8.96 2.44 26.62
N LEU A 16 10.28 2.42 26.48
CA LEU A 16 11.02 1.19 26.27
C LEU A 16 11.02 0.33 27.53
N ASN A 17 10.64 -0.94 27.40
CA ASN A 17 10.71 -1.93 28.46
C ASN A 17 11.65 -3.10 28.15
N GLY A 18 12.17 -3.15 26.92
CA GLY A 18 13.14 -4.11 26.43
C GLY A 18 13.36 -3.94 24.93
N VAL A 19 14.50 -4.41 24.46
CA VAL A 19 14.95 -4.33 23.08
C VAL A 19 15.31 -5.72 22.56
N LEU A 20 14.85 -6.05 21.35
CA LEU A 20 15.38 -7.15 20.55
C LEU A 20 16.06 -6.54 19.32
N HIS A 21 17.37 -6.64 19.26
CA HIS A 21 18.19 -6.16 18.16
C HIS A 21 18.72 -7.33 17.33
N VAL A 22 18.33 -7.40 16.08
CA VAL A 22 18.69 -8.46 15.15
C VAL A 22 19.60 -7.88 14.07
N GLY A 23 20.82 -8.41 13.98
CA GLY A 23 21.95 -7.83 13.25
C GLY A 23 22.84 -7.00 14.18
N ALA A 24 23.28 -7.62 15.27
CA ALA A 24 23.92 -6.92 16.37
C ALA A 24 25.27 -6.31 16.03
N HIS A 25 26.00 -6.87 15.07
CA HIS A 25 27.38 -6.52 14.72
C HIS A 25 28.25 -6.31 15.98
N GLN A 26 28.71 -5.10 16.28
CA GLN A 26 29.48 -4.78 17.50
C GLN A 26 28.62 -4.21 18.63
N CYS A 27 27.29 -4.28 18.53
CA CYS A 27 26.32 -3.72 19.49
C CYS A 27 26.48 -2.21 19.68
N GLU A 28 26.72 -1.47 18.59
CA GLU A 28 27.02 -0.03 18.61
C GLU A 28 25.89 0.81 19.23
N GLU A 29 24.67 0.32 19.20
CA GLU A 29 23.49 0.98 19.75
C GLU A 29 23.28 0.78 21.26
N ASN A 30 24.13 -0.02 21.93
CA ASN A 30 23.98 -0.35 23.34
C ASN A 30 23.82 0.89 24.23
N ASP A 31 24.72 1.86 24.08
CA ASP A 31 24.70 3.07 24.89
C ASP A 31 23.46 3.93 24.62
N ALA A 32 22.92 3.91 23.40
CA ALA A 32 21.70 4.60 23.06
C ALA A 32 20.49 3.98 23.79
N TYR A 33 20.42 2.64 23.86
CA TYR A 33 19.36 1.96 24.60
C TYR A 33 19.44 2.21 26.11
N LEU A 34 20.64 2.16 26.69
CA LEU A 34 20.87 2.46 28.09
C LEU A 34 20.52 3.92 28.44
N ALA A 35 20.84 4.87 27.57
CA ALA A 35 20.53 6.29 27.76
C ALA A 35 19.03 6.55 27.81
N GLU A 36 18.21 5.71 27.17
CA GLU A 36 16.74 5.79 27.20
C GLU A 36 16.14 4.92 28.33
N GLY A 37 16.96 4.44 29.26
CA GLY A 37 16.54 3.80 30.50
C GLY A 37 16.27 2.30 30.38
N VAL A 38 16.61 1.66 29.26
CA VAL A 38 16.53 0.18 29.16
C VAL A 38 17.62 -0.44 30.00
N LYS A 39 17.30 -1.46 30.78
CA LYS A 39 18.30 -2.17 31.56
C LYS A 39 19.11 -3.09 30.66
N GLN A 40 20.39 -3.28 30.97
CA GLN A 40 21.28 -4.13 30.18
C GLN A 40 20.72 -5.55 29.99
N ASP A 41 20.11 -6.12 31.04
CA ASP A 41 19.51 -7.45 30.98
C ASP A 41 18.22 -7.55 30.15
N ASP A 42 17.62 -6.42 29.79
CA ASP A 42 16.44 -6.35 28.96
C ASP A 42 16.78 -6.05 27.48
N ILE A 43 18.07 -6.06 27.10
CA ILE A 43 18.56 -5.92 25.74
C ILE A 43 19.05 -7.28 25.23
N PHE A 44 18.47 -7.74 24.14
CA PHE A 44 18.77 -9.01 23.48
C PHE A 44 19.37 -8.75 22.11
N TRP A 45 20.49 -9.38 21.82
CA TRP A 45 21.28 -9.20 20.61
C TRP A 45 21.32 -10.48 19.81
N VAL A 46 20.95 -10.43 18.54
CA VAL A 46 21.04 -11.57 17.63
C VAL A 46 22.07 -11.26 16.54
N GLU A 47 23.10 -12.11 16.42
CA GLU A 47 24.18 -11.96 15.44
C GLU A 47 24.42 -13.29 14.71
N ALA A 48 24.33 -13.24 13.36
CA ALA A 48 24.53 -14.44 12.54
C ALA A 48 26.01 -14.79 12.37
N ASN A 49 26.89 -13.79 12.30
CA ASN A 49 28.32 -14.03 12.16
C ASN A 49 28.91 -14.56 13.46
N SER A 50 29.15 -15.87 13.50
CA SER A 50 29.65 -16.55 14.70
C SER A 50 31.00 -16.05 15.19
N LYS A 51 31.82 -15.47 14.30
CA LYS A 51 33.12 -14.89 14.66
C LYS A 51 32.93 -13.56 15.37
N ILE A 52 32.02 -12.73 14.92
CA ILE A 52 31.67 -11.48 15.59
C ILE A 52 30.99 -11.78 16.90
N ALA A 53 29.96 -12.62 16.93
CA ALA A 53 29.21 -12.96 18.15
C ALA A 53 30.11 -13.43 19.31
N LYS A 54 31.16 -14.18 19.00
CA LYS A 54 32.15 -14.63 20.00
C LYS A 54 33.00 -13.52 20.61
N THR A 55 33.12 -12.38 19.96
CA THR A 55 33.88 -11.22 20.48
C THR A 55 33.03 -10.30 21.35
N LEU A 56 31.70 -10.46 21.32
CA LEU A 56 30.79 -9.64 22.10
C LEU A 56 30.80 -10.08 23.57
N THR A 57 30.95 -9.12 24.45
CA THR A 57 31.01 -9.34 25.89
C THR A 57 29.73 -8.94 26.64
N LEU A 58 28.75 -8.41 25.90
CA LEU A 58 27.45 -8.03 26.47
C LEU A 58 26.60 -9.27 26.82
N PRO A 59 25.70 -9.15 27.78
CA PRO A 59 24.74 -10.23 28.08
C PRO A 59 23.74 -10.41 26.91
N ASN A 60 23.05 -11.56 26.95
CA ASN A 60 21.95 -11.88 26.02
C ASN A 60 22.34 -11.86 24.52
N VAL A 61 23.58 -12.15 24.18
CA VAL A 61 24.01 -12.36 22.80
C VAL A 61 23.61 -13.76 22.33
N ILE A 62 22.89 -13.83 21.23
CA ILE A 62 22.35 -15.04 20.61
C ILE A 62 22.97 -15.18 19.22
N THR A 63 23.70 -16.28 18.98
CA THR A 63 24.25 -16.56 17.66
C THR A 63 23.23 -17.28 16.81
N ALA A 64 22.59 -16.58 15.87
CA ALA A 64 21.59 -17.15 14.98
C ALA A 64 21.47 -16.37 13.66
N ALA A 65 21.28 -17.08 12.56
CA ALA A 65 20.77 -16.52 11.31
C ALA A 65 19.23 -16.57 11.37
N VAL A 66 18.58 -15.45 11.09
CA VAL A 66 17.12 -15.31 11.22
C VAL A 66 16.44 -15.37 9.85
N SER A 67 15.33 -16.12 9.76
CA SER A 67 14.47 -16.21 8.58
C SER A 67 12.99 -16.43 8.97
N ASP A 68 12.11 -16.50 7.99
CA ASP A 68 10.68 -16.84 8.17
C ASP A 68 10.43 -18.33 8.44
N VAL A 69 11.41 -19.19 8.11
CA VAL A 69 11.35 -20.64 8.29
C VAL A 69 12.70 -21.17 8.75
N VAL A 70 12.71 -22.37 9.33
CA VAL A 70 13.93 -23.10 9.69
C VAL A 70 14.40 -23.85 8.45
N GLU A 71 15.50 -23.39 7.86
CA GLU A 71 16.09 -23.97 6.66
C GLU A 71 17.62 -23.83 6.66
N THR A 72 18.30 -24.63 5.84
CA THR A 72 19.74 -24.46 5.64
C THR A 72 19.99 -23.40 4.56
N VAL A 73 20.74 -22.37 4.93
CA VAL A 73 21.08 -21.23 4.05
C VAL A 73 22.59 -21.07 3.92
N THR A 74 23.00 -20.38 2.88
CA THR A 74 24.38 -19.88 2.75
C THR A 74 24.47 -18.48 3.33
N PHE A 75 25.21 -18.29 4.40
CA PHE A 75 25.54 -17.00 4.96
C PHE A 75 26.79 -16.43 4.28
N ASN A 76 26.65 -15.28 3.64
CA ASN A 76 27.70 -14.60 2.90
C ASN A 76 28.42 -13.62 3.83
N VAL A 77 29.65 -13.94 4.22
CA VAL A 77 30.47 -13.07 5.07
C VAL A 77 31.24 -12.08 4.19
N THR A 78 31.04 -10.79 4.44
CA THR A 78 31.72 -9.71 3.71
C THR A 78 33.01 -9.25 4.41
N ASN A 79 33.89 -8.58 3.65
CA ASN A 79 35.16 -8.06 4.16
C ASN A 79 35.01 -6.99 5.23
N ASN A 80 33.89 -6.22 5.24
CA ASN A 80 33.58 -5.23 6.27
C ASN A 80 32.77 -5.81 7.45
N GLY A 81 32.28 -7.06 7.36
CA GLY A 81 31.45 -7.72 8.36
C GLY A 81 30.00 -7.21 8.40
N GLN A 82 29.78 -5.92 8.32
CA GLN A 82 28.46 -5.27 8.44
C GLN A 82 27.49 -5.64 7.31
N SER A 83 27.99 -5.80 6.08
CA SER A 83 27.17 -6.13 4.91
C SER A 83 26.97 -7.64 4.72
N SER A 84 27.23 -8.45 5.74
CA SER A 84 27.04 -9.91 5.69
C SER A 84 25.56 -10.27 5.76
N SER A 85 25.13 -11.25 4.94
CA SER A 85 23.71 -11.59 4.82
C SER A 85 23.49 -13.04 4.41
N ILE A 86 22.31 -13.57 4.72
CA ILE A 86 21.81 -14.83 4.13
C ILE A 86 21.43 -14.67 2.64
N LEU A 87 21.33 -13.43 2.15
CA LEU A 87 21.04 -13.12 0.75
C LEU A 87 22.32 -12.76 0.00
N PRO A 88 22.46 -13.15 -1.28
CA PRO A 88 23.61 -12.75 -2.10
C PRO A 88 23.61 -11.25 -2.40
N LEU A 89 24.80 -10.63 -2.45
CA LEU A 89 24.98 -9.25 -2.91
C LEU A 89 24.51 -9.10 -4.38
N LYS A 90 23.66 -8.10 -4.66
CA LYS A 90 23.19 -7.76 -6.01
C LYS A 90 23.65 -6.34 -6.38
N ASP A 91 22.76 -5.35 -6.35
CA ASP A 91 23.10 -3.95 -6.64
C ASP A 91 24.00 -3.32 -5.58
N HIS A 92 24.14 -3.96 -4.42
CA HIS A 92 25.08 -3.55 -3.38
C HIS A 92 26.51 -3.39 -3.93
N ARG A 93 26.94 -4.27 -4.86
CA ARG A 93 28.26 -4.20 -5.52
C ARG A 93 28.46 -2.96 -6.39
N ILE A 94 27.36 -2.34 -6.85
CA ILE A 94 27.38 -1.11 -7.65
C ILE A 94 27.52 0.09 -6.71
N VAL A 95 26.83 0.05 -5.60
CA VAL A 95 26.74 1.16 -4.62
C VAL A 95 27.98 1.20 -3.72
N HIS A 96 28.47 0.02 -3.33
CA HIS A 96 29.64 -0.17 -2.46
C HIS A 96 30.63 -1.14 -3.13
N PRO A 97 31.36 -0.70 -4.15
CA PRO A 97 32.22 -1.58 -4.97
C PRO A 97 33.36 -2.22 -4.19
N ASP A 98 33.79 -1.62 -3.08
CA ASP A 98 34.84 -2.14 -2.22
C ASP A 98 34.35 -3.27 -1.28
N VAL A 99 33.05 -3.49 -1.19
CA VAL A 99 32.48 -4.55 -0.37
C VAL A 99 32.27 -5.82 -1.20
N HIS A 100 32.87 -6.91 -0.73
CA HIS A 100 32.81 -8.21 -1.39
C HIS A 100 32.73 -9.36 -0.37
N VAL A 101 32.22 -10.50 -0.82
CA VAL A 101 32.15 -11.72 0.00
C VAL A 101 33.57 -12.31 0.12
N VAL A 102 34.02 -12.52 1.35
CA VAL A 102 35.33 -13.14 1.66
C VAL A 102 35.21 -14.61 2.06
N SER A 103 34.07 -15.04 2.57
CA SER A 103 33.79 -16.44 2.87
C SER A 103 32.31 -16.70 2.90
N THR A 104 31.92 -17.97 2.81
CA THR A 104 30.53 -18.41 2.99
C THR A 104 30.46 -19.47 4.07
N GLU A 105 29.40 -19.48 4.85
CA GLU A 105 29.14 -20.45 5.90
C GLU A 105 27.75 -21.08 5.67
N SER A 106 27.64 -22.40 5.83
CA SER A 106 26.33 -23.08 5.85
C SER A 106 25.74 -22.98 7.25
N MET A 107 24.55 -22.41 7.35
CA MET A 107 23.87 -22.20 8.63
C MET A 107 22.44 -22.68 8.57
N VAL A 108 21.91 -23.14 9.71
CA VAL A 108 20.47 -23.38 9.88
C VAL A 108 19.85 -22.12 10.47
N THR A 109 18.84 -21.60 9.81
CA THR A 109 18.10 -20.42 10.29
C THR A 109 17.22 -20.75 11.48
N GLN A 110 16.89 -19.73 12.26
CA GLN A 110 15.87 -19.79 13.33
C GLN A 110 14.81 -18.73 13.04
N THR A 111 13.58 -18.99 13.49
CA THR A 111 12.54 -17.97 13.49
C THR A 111 12.66 -17.08 14.73
N LEU A 112 12.25 -15.81 14.61
CA LEU A 112 12.19 -14.94 15.80
C LEU A 112 11.17 -15.45 16.81
N GLU A 113 10.11 -16.13 16.37
CA GLU A 113 9.16 -16.80 17.26
C GLU A 113 9.86 -17.81 18.16
N ASP A 114 10.70 -18.69 17.61
CA ASP A 114 11.43 -19.69 18.36
C ASP A 114 12.43 -19.04 19.33
N ILE A 115 13.20 -18.07 18.88
CA ILE A 115 14.16 -17.33 19.69
C ILE A 115 13.47 -16.65 20.89
N ILE A 116 12.37 -15.93 20.64
CA ILE A 116 11.61 -15.24 21.69
C ILE A 116 11.04 -16.23 22.70
N ARG A 117 10.45 -17.32 22.22
CA ARG A 117 9.86 -18.36 23.07
C ARG A 117 10.93 -19.05 23.94
N GLU A 118 12.05 -19.46 23.36
CA GLU A 118 13.10 -20.20 24.05
C GLU A 118 13.85 -19.36 25.08
N ARG A 119 14.03 -18.08 24.79
CA ARG A 119 14.74 -17.14 25.70
C ARG A 119 13.82 -16.36 26.61
N GLY A 120 12.50 -16.49 26.45
CA GLY A 120 11.53 -15.75 27.26
C GLY A 120 11.61 -14.24 27.06
N ILE A 121 11.95 -13.77 25.83
CA ILE A 121 12.20 -12.37 25.54
C ILE A 121 10.91 -11.55 25.68
N ARG A 122 11.01 -10.48 26.48
CA ARG A 122 9.94 -9.49 26.63
C ARG A 122 10.51 -8.13 26.23
N ALA A 123 10.29 -7.76 24.99
CA ALA A 123 10.77 -6.51 24.43
C ALA A 123 9.62 -5.82 23.66
N ASN A 124 9.53 -4.51 23.77
CA ASN A 124 8.56 -3.73 22.98
C ASN A 124 9.19 -2.90 21.85
N PHE A 125 10.50 -2.98 21.71
CA PHE A 125 11.23 -2.36 20.61
C PHE A 125 12.01 -3.43 19.84
N LEU A 126 11.77 -3.51 18.54
CA LEU A 126 12.47 -4.39 17.62
C LEU A 126 13.36 -3.56 16.70
N ASN A 127 14.65 -3.87 16.65
CA ASN A 127 15.57 -3.32 15.66
C ASN A 127 16.00 -4.44 14.69
N LEU A 128 15.86 -4.20 13.38
CA LEU A 128 16.24 -5.14 12.34
C LEU A 128 17.22 -4.47 11.38
N ASP A 129 18.46 -5.00 11.34
CA ASP A 129 19.51 -4.61 10.40
C ASP A 129 20.24 -5.89 9.96
N ILE A 130 19.61 -6.64 9.08
CA ILE A 130 20.08 -7.96 8.62
C ILE A 130 20.25 -8.03 7.11
N GLN A 131 20.49 -6.87 6.55
CA GLN A 131 21.02 -6.73 5.22
C GLN A 131 20.15 -7.40 4.14
N GLY A 132 18.85 -7.00 4.12
CA GLY A 132 17.86 -7.40 3.12
C GLY A 132 16.92 -8.53 3.54
N ALA A 133 17.17 -9.20 4.68
CA ALA A 133 16.32 -10.30 5.17
C ALA A 133 15.23 -9.85 6.17
N GLU A 134 15.02 -8.54 6.34
CA GLU A 134 14.14 -7.94 7.35
C GLU A 134 12.69 -8.45 7.25
N LEU A 135 12.14 -8.53 6.04
CA LEU A 135 10.78 -9.06 5.87
C LEU A 135 10.67 -10.55 6.21
N LYS A 136 11.73 -11.33 5.98
CA LYS A 136 11.79 -12.73 6.41
C LYS A 136 11.79 -12.81 7.93
N ALA A 137 12.62 -12.03 8.61
CA ALA A 137 12.65 -11.96 10.07
C ALA A 137 11.28 -11.54 10.66
N LEU A 138 10.64 -10.52 10.08
CA LEU A 138 9.30 -10.08 10.47
C LEU A 138 8.26 -11.19 10.32
N LYS A 139 8.27 -11.93 9.22
CA LYS A 139 7.37 -13.09 9.02
C LYS A 139 7.62 -14.19 10.03
N GLY A 140 8.88 -14.40 10.41
CA GLY A 140 9.29 -15.37 11.42
C GLY A 140 8.94 -15.00 12.87
N LEU A 141 8.34 -13.85 13.13
CA LEU A 141 7.85 -13.47 14.47
C LEU A 141 6.58 -14.22 14.91
N GLY A 142 5.79 -14.69 13.94
CA GLY A 142 4.49 -15.29 14.25
C GLY A 142 3.63 -14.35 15.08
N PRO A 143 3.00 -14.82 16.18
CA PRO A 143 2.15 -14.01 17.03
C PRO A 143 2.94 -13.02 17.91
N TYR A 144 4.25 -13.18 18.05
CA TYR A 144 5.07 -12.30 18.88
C TYR A 144 5.24 -10.90 18.33
N ILE A 145 4.85 -10.65 17.06
CA ILE A 145 4.76 -9.30 16.52
C ILE A 145 3.89 -8.39 17.42
N ASP A 146 2.94 -8.97 18.12
CA ASP A 146 2.00 -8.24 18.97
C ASP A 146 2.60 -7.70 20.27
N GLN A 147 3.80 -8.13 20.67
CA GLN A 147 4.47 -7.55 21.82
C GLN A 147 5.19 -6.22 21.54
N PHE A 148 5.46 -5.91 20.27
CA PHE A 148 6.23 -4.73 19.89
C PHE A 148 5.35 -3.50 19.70
N ASP A 149 5.79 -2.36 20.24
CA ASP A 149 5.20 -1.03 20.01
C ASP A 149 5.89 -0.30 18.86
N CYS A 150 7.17 -0.62 18.64
CA CYS A 150 8.00 0.00 17.62
C CYS A 150 8.85 -1.05 16.88
N VAL A 151 8.88 -0.94 15.58
CA VAL A 151 9.83 -1.64 14.70
C VAL A 151 10.70 -0.59 14.03
N TYR A 152 11.98 -0.63 14.32
CA TYR A 152 13.04 0.11 13.64
C TYR A 152 13.72 -0.84 12.66
N THR A 153 13.87 -0.50 11.39
CA THR A 153 14.42 -1.45 10.43
C THR A 153 15.15 -0.77 9.28
N GLU A 154 16.22 -1.40 8.80
CA GLU A 154 16.77 -1.07 7.50
C GLU A 154 15.73 -1.32 6.41
N VAL A 155 15.72 -0.47 5.39
CA VAL A 155 14.77 -0.53 4.26
C VAL A 155 15.49 -0.26 2.94
N ASN A 156 15.00 -0.89 1.88
CA ASN A 156 15.59 -0.82 0.57
C ASN A 156 14.58 -0.31 -0.48
N THR A 157 15.01 0.60 -1.38
CA THR A 157 14.20 1.05 -2.53
C THR A 157 14.62 0.38 -3.83
N ARG A 158 15.71 -0.40 -3.79
CA ARG A 158 16.22 -1.25 -4.88
C ARG A 158 16.80 -2.54 -4.31
N GLU A 159 16.90 -3.57 -5.13
CA GLU A 159 17.44 -4.85 -4.66
C GLU A 159 18.98 -4.78 -4.45
N LEU A 160 19.43 -4.31 -3.30
CA LEU A 160 20.83 -4.35 -2.92
C LEU A 160 21.30 -5.78 -2.69
N TYR A 161 20.44 -6.61 -2.13
CA TYR A 161 20.61 -8.05 -1.96
C TYR A 161 19.58 -8.78 -2.82
N ALA A 162 19.95 -9.91 -3.41
CA ALA A 162 19.08 -10.65 -4.30
C ALA A 162 17.83 -11.16 -3.56
N GLY A 163 16.66 -10.70 -3.99
CA GLY A 163 15.38 -11.06 -3.37
C GLY A 163 15.07 -10.35 -2.05
N CYS A 164 15.83 -9.30 -1.68
CA CYS A 164 15.47 -8.48 -0.52
C CYS A 164 14.11 -7.79 -0.72
N ALA A 165 13.39 -7.60 0.36
CA ALA A 165 12.15 -6.85 0.32
C ALA A 165 12.42 -5.36 0.07
N LEU A 166 11.56 -4.75 -0.74
CA LEU A 166 11.58 -3.31 -0.93
C LEU A 166 10.63 -2.62 0.06
N LEU A 167 10.88 -1.36 0.33
CA LEU A 167 10.14 -0.54 1.29
C LEU A 167 8.60 -0.69 1.18
N PRO A 168 7.97 -0.70 -0.01
CA PRO A 168 6.51 -0.91 -0.10
C PRO A 168 6.04 -2.28 0.42
N GLN A 169 6.87 -3.32 0.30
CA GLN A 169 6.53 -4.66 0.77
C GLN A 169 6.58 -4.74 2.31
N LEU A 170 7.52 -4.03 2.94
CA LEU A 170 7.56 -3.87 4.40
C LEU A 170 6.38 -3.05 4.90
N ASP A 171 6.07 -1.92 4.22
CA ASP A 171 4.90 -1.10 4.52
C ASP A 171 3.61 -1.94 4.53
N ASP A 172 3.40 -2.74 3.49
CA ASP A 172 2.20 -3.56 3.37
C ASP A 172 2.12 -4.63 4.46
N TRP A 173 3.22 -5.34 4.72
CA TRP A 173 3.22 -6.41 5.71
C TRP A 173 2.98 -5.87 7.13
N LEU A 174 3.63 -4.77 7.51
CA LEU A 174 3.53 -4.14 8.83
C LEU A 174 2.18 -3.44 9.02
N ARG A 175 1.63 -2.80 7.99
CA ARG A 175 0.31 -2.16 8.04
C ARG A 175 -0.79 -3.14 8.46
N TRP A 176 -0.82 -4.33 7.86
CA TRP A 176 -1.82 -5.36 8.21
C TRP A 176 -1.69 -5.91 9.64
N ARG A 177 -0.63 -5.51 10.34
CA ARG A 177 -0.37 -5.85 11.75
C ARG A 177 -0.48 -4.63 12.68
N GLY A 178 -1.01 -3.53 12.14
CA GLY A 178 -1.28 -2.31 12.92
C GLY A 178 -0.08 -1.40 13.10
N PHE A 179 0.99 -1.59 12.32
CA PHE A 179 2.14 -0.69 12.33
C PHE A 179 2.08 0.28 11.17
N TRP A 180 2.45 1.53 11.44
CA TRP A 180 2.50 2.59 10.43
C TRP A 180 3.90 3.16 10.36
N ARG A 181 4.39 3.35 9.14
CA ARG A 181 5.68 4.00 8.93
C ARG A 181 5.57 5.48 9.23
N MET A 182 6.21 5.90 10.31
CA MET A 182 6.14 7.27 10.81
C MET A 182 7.31 8.12 10.36
N ARG A 183 8.46 7.51 10.12
CA ARG A 183 9.68 8.23 9.72
C ARG A 183 10.54 7.35 8.84
N THR A 184 11.24 7.96 7.88
CA THR A 184 12.20 7.30 7.00
C THR A 184 13.35 8.24 6.73
N THR A 185 14.57 7.74 6.80
CA THR A 185 15.79 8.44 6.37
C THR A 185 16.48 7.58 5.34
N MET A 186 16.71 8.12 4.14
CA MET A 186 17.23 7.38 2.99
C MET A 186 18.55 7.98 2.49
N PHE A 187 19.48 7.11 2.14
CA PHE A 187 20.57 7.45 1.24
C PHE A 187 20.09 7.25 -0.20
N GLU A 188 19.42 8.26 -0.76
CA GLU A 188 18.72 8.20 -2.06
C GLU A 188 19.58 7.59 -3.19
N LYS A 189 20.85 8.00 -3.28
CA LYS A 189 21.79 7.49 -4.32
C LYS A 189 22.14 6.02 -4.12
N CYS A 190 22.10 5.55 -2.88
CA CYS A 190 22.46 4.19 -2.52
C CYS A 190 21.24 3.26 -2.53
N GLY A 191 20.05 3.79 -2.31
CA GLY A 191 18.80 3.02 -2.33
C GLY A 191 18.55 2.23 -1.05
N TRP A 192 19.18 2.62 0.08
CA TRP A 192 18.92 2.06 1.40
C TRP A 192 18.77 3.16 2.45
N GLY A 193 18.26 2.82 3.58
CA GLY A 193 18.05 3.73 4.71
C GLY A 193 17.35 3.04 5.87
N ASP A 194 16.88 3.82 6.82
CA ASP A 194 16.16 3.33 7.99
C ASP A 194 14.73 3.84 8.00
N ALA A 195 13.82 3.01 8.47
CA ALA A 195 12.44 3.37 8.71
C ALA A 195 11.99 2.99 10.13
N VAL A 196 11.10 3.81 10.67
CA VAL A 196 10.47 3.61 11.98
C VAL A 196 8.99 3.36 11.77
N TYR A 197 8.52 2.23 12.26
CA TYR A 197 7.12 1.84 12.28
C TYR A 197 6.62 1.80 13.71
N ILE A 198 5.51 2.46 13.97
CA ILE A 198 4.89 2.53 15.30
C ILE A 198 3.55 1.81 15.25
N ARG A 199 3.32 0.98 16.25
CA ARG A 199 2.02 0.38 16.46
C ARG A 199 1.10 1.42 17.11
N GLY A 200 0.00 1.74 16.49
CA GLY A 200 -1.02 2.55 17.13
C GLY A 200 -1.67 1.77 18.27
N ASN A 201 -1.67 2.30 19.48
CA ASN A 201 -2.25 1.62 20.65
C ASN A 201 -3.74 1.88 20.81
N ASP A 202 -4.24 2.98 20.23
CA ASP A 202 -5.61 3.44 20.36
C ASP A 202 -6.34 3.46 18.99
N GLU A 203 -7.26 4.39 18.85
CA GLU A 203 -8.01 4.64 17.64
C GLU A 203 -7.13 5.31 16.58
N TYR A 204 -7.15 4.78 15.35
CA TYR A 204 -6.50 5.42 14.21
C TYR A 204 -7.38 6.51 13.62
N CYS A 205 -6.80 7.64 13.25
CA CYS A 205 -7.49 8.67 12.47
C CYS A 205 -6.89 8.76 11.07
N LEU A 206 -7.66 8.33 10.07
CA LEU A 206 -7.30 8.55 8.68
C LEU A 206 -7.70 9.97 8.26
N MET A 207 -6.73 10.76 7.84
CA MET A 207 -6.99 12.04 7.18
C MET A 207 -7.37 11.75 5.73
N SER A 208 -8.68 11.76 5.45
CA SER A 208 -9.19 11.50 4.12
C SER A 208 -8.79 12.62 3.15
N SER A 209 -8.27 12.24 2.01
CA SER A 209 -7.88 13.15 0.94
C SER A 209 -8.46 12.71 -0.41
N GLY A 210 -8.48 13.63 -1.36
CA GLY A 210 -9.02 13.39 -2.68
C GLY A 210 -10.57 13.40 -2.72
N ARG A 211 -11.12 12.86 -3.81
CA ARG A 211 -12.59 12.84 -4.05
C ARG A 211 -13.20 11.49 -3.66
N THR A 212 -14.49 11.35 -3.83
CA THR A 212 -15.31 10.20 -3.41
C THR A 212 -14.76 8.84 -3.83
N GLY A 213 -14.15 8.72 -5.02
CA GLY A 213 -13.49 7.45 -5.43
C GLY A 213 -12.32 7.08 -4.51
N ASN A 214 -11.53 8.06 -4.09
CA ASN A 214 -10.44 7.87 -3.15
C ASN A 214 -10.99 7.57 -1.75
N HIS A 215 -12.07 8.25 -1.33
CA HIS A 215 -12.75 7.94 -0.05
C HIS A 215 -13.18 6.48 0.01
N LEU A 216 -13.72 5.91 -1.06
CA LEU A 216 -14.12 4.50 -1.09
C LEU A 216 -12.92 3.56 -0.87
N PHE A 217 -11.75 3.84 -1.50
CA PHE A 217 -10.53 3.09 -1.24
C PHE A 217 -10.10 3.19 0.23
N GLN A 218 -10.08 4.41 0.75
CA GLN A 218 -9.64 4.69 2.12
C GLN A 218 -10.57 4.04 3.15
N LEU A 219 -11.88 4.15 2.97
CA LEU A 219 -12.87 3.54 3.86
C LEU A 219 -12.82 2.01 3.81
N ALA A 220 -12.75 1.42 2.61
CA ALA A 220 -12.62 -0.03 2.46
C ALA A 220 -11.35 -0.55 3.13
N ALA A 221 -10.21 0.12 2.93
CA ALA A 221 -8.96 -0.24 3.56
C ALA A 221 -9.03 -0.14 5.09
N CYS A 222 -9.60 0.96 5.62
CA CYS A 222 -9.79 1.15 7.06
C CYS A 222 -10.63 0.03 7.69
N GLU A 223 -11.75 -0.35 7.08
CA GLU A 223 -12.60 -1.42 7.61
C GLU A 223 -11.93 -2.80 7.51
N LEU A 224 -11.18 -3.05 6.45
CA LEU A 224 -10.40 -4.28 6.34
C LEU A 224 -9.28 -4.34 7.38
N LEU A 225 -8.57 -3.23 7.61
CA LEU A 225 -7.56 -3.10 8.65
C LEU A 225 -8.15 -3.27 10.06
N LYS A 226 -9.28 -2.63 10.33
CA LYS A 226 -10.03 -2.82 11.58
C LYS A 226 -10.36 -4.29 11.81
N LYS A 227 -10.83 -5.00 10.77
CA LYS A 227 -11.10 -6.44 10.84
C LYS A 227 -9.84 -7.26 11.11
N ALA A 228 -8.70 -6.89 10.52
CA ALA A 228 -7.43 -7.57 10.68
C ALA A 228 -6.75 -7.31 12.03
N THR A 229 -6.85 -6.08 12.55
CA THR A 229 -6.12 -5.64 13.75
C THR A 229 -6.98 -5.59 15.01
N GLY A 230 -8.31 -5.68 14.89
CA GLY A 230 -9.26 -5.46 15.98
C GLY A 230 -9.37 -4.01 16.46
N ARG A 231 -8.70 -3.06 15.81
CA ARG A 231 -8.59 -1.67 16.26
C ARG A 231 -9.58 -0.75 15.55
N PRO A 232 -10.22 0.17 16.27
CA PRO A 232 -11.15 1.11 15.67
C PRO A 232 -10.44 2.12 14.78
N PHE A 233 -11.15 2.54 13.73
CA PHE A 233 -10.76 3.65 12.86
C PHE A 233 -11.81 4.73 12.90
N VAL A 234 -11.35 5.98 12.87
CA VAL A 234 -12.17 7.13 12.49
C VAL A 234 -11.60 7.77 11.23
N VAL A 235 -12.45 8.44 10.48
CA VAL A 235 -12.04 9.15 9.27
C VAL A 235 -12.33 10.63 9.46
N HIS A 236 -11.34 11.46 9.24
CA HIS A 236 -11.52 12.90 9.15
C HIS A 236 -11.57 13.29 7.67
N PHE A 237 -12.74 13.69 7.20
CA PHE A 237 -12.94 14.09 5.83
C PHE A 237 -12.52 15.55 5.60
N VAL A 238 -11.60 15.76 4.64
CA VAL A 238 -11.31 17.09 4.11
C VAL A 238 -12.46 17.55 3.20
N GLU A 239 -12.96 16.62 2.36
CA GLU A 239 -14.18 16.80 1.56
C GLU A 239 -15.30 15.91 2.11
N PRO A 240 -16.56 16.40 2.22
CA PRO A 240 -17.65 15.63 2.82
C PRO A 240 -17.91 14.30 2.11
N TRP A 241 -18.31 13.30 2.90
CA TRP A 241 -18.80 12.02 2.39
C TRP A 241 -20.13 12.21 1.64
N LYS A 242 -20.17 11.79 0.36
CA LYS A 242 -21.30 12.07 -0.55
C LYS A 242 -22.25 10.88 -0.79
N LEU A 243 -21.89 9.67 -0.40
CA LEU A 243 -22.67 8.47 -0.74
C LEU A 243 -23.58 7.97 0.38
N GLY A 244 -23.76 8.71 1.46
CA GLY A 244 -24.59 8.32 2.60
C GLY A 244 -26.07 8.15 2.27
N SER A 245 -26.60 8.79 1.21
CA SER A 245 -27.96 8.59 0.72
C SER A 245 -28.13 7.36 -0.18
N VAL A 246 -27.03 6.83 -0.73
CA VAL A 246 -27.02 5.71 -1.69
C VAL A 246 -26.59 4.40 -1.03
N LEU A 247 -25.54 4.45 -0.22
CA LEU A 247 -24.98 3.29 0.48
C LEU A 247 -25.48 3.22 1.92
N THR A 248 -25.55 2.01 2.46
CA THR A 248 -25.90 1.80 3.88
C THR A 248 -24.73 2.19 4.80
N TYR A 249 -23.51 2.20 4.28
CA TYR A 249 -22.32 2.52 5.04
C TYR A 249 -22.32 3.98 5.53
N THR A 250 -22.10 4.13 6.81
CA THR A 250 -21.91 5.44 7.44
C THR A 250 -20.51 5.43 8.09
N PRO A 251 -19.57 6.22 7.57
CA PRO A 251 -18.24 6.30 8.16
C PRO A 251 -18.33 6.89 9.57
N ARG A 252 -17.49 6.39 10.46
CA ARG A 252 -17.32 6.98 11.78
C ARG A 252 -16.40 8.17 11.62
N GLU A 253 -16.98 9.37 11.62
CA GLU A 253 -16.20 10.60 11.59
C GLU A 253 -15.63 10.90 12.97
N GLY A 254 -14.40 11.40 12.99
CA GLY A 254 -13.70 11.76 14.21
C GLY A 254 -12.85 13.00 14.05
N THR A 255 -12.56 13.64 15.16
CA THR A 255 -11.57 14.71 15.24
C THR A 255 -10.17 14.11 15.20
N LYS A 256 -9.18 14.92 14.80
CA LYS A 256 -7.77 14.53 14.78
C LYS A 256 -7.37 13.87 16.10
N SER A 257 -7.09 12.57 16.06
CA SER A 257 -6.48 11.86 17.19
C SER A 257 -4.97 12.02 17.15
N ALA A 258 -4.30 11.60 18.21
CA ALA A 258 -2.84 11.64 18.29
C ALA A 258 -2.15 10.80 17.19
N PHE A 259 -2.82 9.75 16.69
CA PHE A 259 -2.29 8.87 15.66
C PHE A 259 -2.97 9.12 14.32
N GLN A 260 -2.37 9.97 13.49
CA GLN A 260 -2.89 10.33 12.18
C GLN A 260 -2.18 9.56 11.07
N ILE A 261 -2.96 9.00 10.16
CA ILE A 261 -2.49 8.44 8.90
C ILE A 261 -2.73 9.48 7.83
N ASN A 262 -1.64 10.03 7.30
CA ASN A 262 -1.69 11.08 6.28
C ASN A 262 -1.34 10.50 4.91
N ASP A 263 -1.95 11.06 3.86
CA ASP A 263 -1.61 10.84 2.44
C ASP A 263 -1.68 9.40 1.93
N GLU A 264 -2.41 8.51 2.61
CA GLU A 264 -2.60 7.13 2.15
C GLU A 264 -3.90 7.02 1.33
N TYR A 265 -3.76 6.84 0.01
CA TYR A 265 -4.92 6.64 -0.89
C TYR A 265 -5.41 5.20 -0.94
N PHE A 266 -4.57 4.21 -0.62
CA PHE A 266 -4.88 2.79 -0.70
C PHE A 266 -5.37 2.33 -2.09
N GLU A 267 -4.89 2.95 -3.14
CA GLU A 267 -5.31 2.70 -4.53
C GLU A 267 -4.66 1.44 -5.13
N ASP A 268 -4.29 0.47 -4.33
CA ASP A 268 -3.72 -0.80 -4.77
C ASP A 268 -4.77 -1.91 -4.69
N TRP A 269 -5.13 -2.47 -5.85
CA TRP A 269 -6.11 -3.55 -5.94
C TRP A 269 -5.73 -4.79 -5.14
N SER A 270 -4.44 -5.08 -4.96
CA SER A 270 -3.97 -6.23 -4.18
C SER A 270 -4.49 -6.23 -2.74
N ILE A 271 -4.78 -5.06 -2.17
CA ILE A 271 -5.38 -4.89 -0.84
C ILE A 271 -6.78 -5.50 -0.78
N PHE A 272 -7.53 -5.43 -1.87
CA PHE A 272 -8.96 -5.75 -1.94
C PHE A 272 -9.24 -7.10 -2.61
N LYS A 273 -8.29 -7.64 -3.36
CA LYS A 273 -8.41 -8.92 -4.05
C LYS A 273 -8.71 -10.06 -3.07
N GLY A 274 -9.74 -10.85 -3.39
CA GLY A 274 -10.21 -11.93 -2.51
C GLY A 274 -11.07 -11.48 -1.33
N LYS A 275 -11.42 -10.17 -1.27
CA LYS A 275 -12.28 -9.60 -0.22
C LYS A 275 -13.56 -8.96 -0.78
N GLU A 276 -13.92 -9.32 -2.00
CA GLU A 276 -15.00 -8.72 -2.78
C GLU A 276 -16.36 -8.82 -2.06
N GLU A 277 -16.66 -9.96 -1.43
CA GLU A 277 -17.91 -10.12 -0.67
C GLU A 277 -17.94 -9.21 0.57
N THR A 278 -16.83 -9.08 1.28
CA THR A 278 -16.73 -8.13 2.40
C THR A 278 -16.95 -6.69 1.93
N ILE A 279 -16.43 -6.32 0.75
CA ILE A 279 -16.63 -4.99 0.17
C ILE A 279 -18.09 -4.79 -0.24
N LYS A 280 -18.72 -5.80 -0.82
CA LYS A 280 -20.13 -5.79 -1.19
C LYS A 280 -21.05 -5.56 0.01
N GLU A 281 -20.78 -6.26 1.11
CA GLU A 281 -21.50 -6.09 2.38
C GLU A 281 -21.29 -4.69 2.96
N LEU A 282 -20.03 -4.23 2.98
CA LEU A 282 -19.66 -2.93 3.52
C LEU A 282 -20.38 -1.79 2.78
N PHE A 283 -20.36 -1.82 1.45
CA PHE A 283 -20.95 -0.79 0.60
C PHE A 283 -22.28 -1.24 -0.01
N ALA A 284 -23.11 -1.93 0.78
CA ALA A 284 -24.45 -2.32 0.34
C ALA A 284 -25.30 -1.09 0.00
N PHE A 285 -26.11 -1.22 -1.05
CA PHE A 285 -26.99 -0.15 -1.49
C PHE A 285 -28.27 -0.09 -0.62
N ARG A 286 -28.73 1.12 -0.32
CA ARG A 286 -29.97 1.32 0.46
C ARG A 286 -31.21 0.81 -0.26
N THR A 287 -31.18 0.83 -1.58
CA THR A 287 -32.24 0.30 -2.43
C THR A 287 -31.70 -0.75 -3.38
N PRO A 288 -32.45 -1.81 -3.68
CA PRO A 288 -32.03 -2.80 -4.68
C PRO A 288 -31.67 -2.12 -6.01
N LEU A 289 -30.54 -2.53 -6.58
CA LEU A 289 -30.11 -2.03 -7.89
C LEU A 289 -30.92 -2.70 -9.00
N VAL A 290 -31.29 -1.91 -10.01
CA VAL A 290 -31.91 -2.40 -11.24
C VAL A 290 -30.97 -2.09 -12.39
N GLY A 291 -30.51 -3.10 -13.12
CA GLY A 291 -29.64 -2.92 -14.27
C GLY A 291 -30.36 -2.19 -15.42
N ILE A 292 -29.71 -1.18 -15.98
CA ILE A 292 -30.20 -0.40 -17.11
C ILE A 292 -29.42 -0.80 -18.35
N ASN A 293 -30.11 -1.22 -19.41
CA ASN A 293 -29.46 -1.61 -20.68
C ASN A 293 -29.06 -0.36 -21.49
N GLU A 294 -28.10 0.39 -20.99
CA GLU A 294 -27.51 1.57 -21.61
C GLU A 294 -25.98 1.52 -21.55
N CYS A 295 -25.34 2.34 -22.36
CA CYS A 295 -23.91 2.59 -22.34
C CYS A 295 -23.64 4.03 -21.93
N ILE A 296 -22.86 4.22 -20.86
CA ILE A 296 -22.43 5.55 -20.43
C ILE A 296 -20.94 5.74 -20.72
N VAL A 297 -20.63 6.75 -21.52
CA VAL A 297 -19.28 7.27 -21.72
C VAL A 297 -19.04 8.36 -20.67
N HIS A 298 -18.24 8.05 -19.66
CA HIS A 298 -17.97 8.97 -18.56
C HIS A 298 -16.70 9.79 -18.82
N LEU A 299 -16.82 11.10 -18.76
CA LEU A 299 -15.73 12.06 -18.92
C LEU A 299 -15.47 12.80 -17.61
N ARG A 300 -14.30 12.57 -17.03
CA ARG A 300 -13.84 13.33 -15.86
C ARG A 300 -13.17 14.62 -16.31
N LEU A 301 -13.90 15.74 -16.26
CA LEU A 301 -13.44 17.02 -16.75
C LEU A 301 -13.25 18.10 -15.67
N GLY A 302 -13.74 17.92 -14.44
CA GLY A 302 -13.62 18.93 -13.39
C GLY A 302 -12.17 19.34 -13.11
N ASP A 303 -11.54 18.67 -12.18
CA ASP A 303 -10.13 18.90 -11.80
C ASP A 303 -9.11 18.38 -12.84
N LEU A 304 -9.55 17.51 -13.76
CA LEU A 304 -8.71 16.93 -14.82
C LEU A 304 -9.06 17.44 -16.23
N ALA A 305 -9.81 18.54 -16.35
CA ALA A 305 -10.26 19.06 -17.65
C ALA A 305 -9.11 19.27 -18.65
N ASP A 306 -8.02 19.90 -18.19
CA ASP A 306 -6.86 20.18 -19.04
C ASP A 306 -6.13 18.91 -19.49
N GLN A 307 -6.13 17.89 -18.66
CA GLN A 307 -5.44 16.63 -18.93
C GLN A 307 -6.28 15.73 -19.84
N THR A 308 -7.57 15.62 -19.54
CA THR A 308 -8.51 14.84 -20.35
C THR A 308 -8.68 15.45 -21.73
N SER A 309 -8.76 16.78 -21.84
CA SER A 309 -8.89 17.46 -23.12
C SER A 309 -7.63 17.36 -24.01
N LYS A 310 -6.44 17.22 -23.41
CA LYS A 310 -5.19 16.96 -24.14
C LYS A 310 -5.16 15.65 -24.90
N LEU A 311 -6.03 14.69 -24.56
CA LEU A 311 -6.18 13.44 -25.32
C LEU A 311 -6.76 13.68 -26.72
N GLY A 312 -7.32 14.88 -27.01
CA GLY A 312 -7.87 15.23 -28.33
C GLY A 312 -8.88 14.18 -28.82
N THR A 313 -8.73 13.75 -30.04
CA THR A 313 -9.61 12.74 -30.67
C THR A 313 -9.20 11.28 -30.31
N ALA A 314 -8.05 11.06 -29.74
CA ALA A 314 -7.56 9.70 -29.43
C ALA A 314 -8.49 8.94 -28.46
N TYR A 315 -8.95 9.60 -27.41
CA TYR A 315 -9.88 9.00 -26.45
C TYR A 315 -11.22 8.64 -27.10
N PRO A 316 -12.00 9.58 -27.72
CA PRO A 316 -13.28 9.21 -28.30
C PRO A 316 -13.17 8.21 -29.46
N LEU A 317 -12.10 8.22 -30.24
CA LEU A 317 -11.85 7.22 -31.28
C LEU A 317 -11.60 5.83 -30.67
N SER A 318 -10.89 5.76 -29.56
CA SER A 318 -10.73 4.50 -28.82
C SER A 318 -12.06 4.03 -28.21
N VAL A 319 -12.85 4.95 -27.63
CA VAL A 319 -14.18 4.65 -27.09
C VAL A 319 -15.09 4.04 -28.17
N VAL A 320 -15.13 4.60 -29.38
CA VAL A 320 -15.95 4.13 -30.52
C VAL A 320 -15.72 2.64 -30.81
N LYS A 321 -14.47 2.17 -30.72
CA LYS A 321 -14.13 0.74 -30.95
C LYS A 321 -14.76 -0.22 -29.91
N HIS A 322 -15.17 0.30 -28.77
CA HIS A 322 -15.69 -0.47 -27.63
C HIS A 322 -17.19 -0.21 -27.37
N LEU A 323 -17.83 0.64 -28.16
CA LEU A 323 -19.28 0.90 -28.01
C LEU A 323 -20.09 -0.33 -28.37
N PRO A 324 -21.04 -0.73 -27.51
CA PRO A 324 -21.95 -1.84 -27.79
C PRO A 324 -22.93 -1.46 -28.91
N LYS A 325 -23.26 -2.42 -29.78
CA LYS A 325 -24.28 -2.23 -30.82
C LYS A 325 -25.70 -2.39 -30.26
N GLY A 326 -26.63 -1.58 -30.76
CA GLY A 326 -28.05 -1.73 -30.38
C GLY A 326 -28.39 -1.34 -28.95
N VAL A 327 -27.55 -0.56 -28.31
CA VAL A 327 -27.74 -0.06 -26.94
C VAL A 327 -27.70 1.47 -26.96
N PRO A 328 -28.60 2.17 -26.25
CA PRO A 328 -28.53 3.63 -26.10
C PRO A 328 -27.17 4.06 -25.54
N VAL A 329 -26.58 5.08 -26.12
CA VAL A 329 -25.28 5.63 -25.70
C VAL A 329 -25.46 7.04 -25.17
N HIS A 330 -24.90 7.30 -24.01
CA HIS A 330 -24.97 8.61 -23.37
C HIS A 330 -23.57 9.07 -22.95
N ILE A 331 -23.29 10.36 -23.05
CA ILE A 331 -22.11 10.97 -22.44
C ILE A 331 -22.52 11.57 -21.10
N MET A 332 -21.76 11.26 -20.06
CA MET A 332 -21.92 11.81 -18.71
C MET A 332 -20.65 12.55 -18.29
N SER A 333 -20.81 13.77 -17.83
CA SER A 333 -19.73 14.59 -17.29
C SER A 333 -20.26 15.53 -16.22
N GLU A 334 -19.45 15.87 -15.23
CA GLU A 334 -19.74 16.92 -14.26
C GLU A 334 -19.83 18.33 -14.90
N THR A 335 -19.30 18.48 -16.11
CA THR A 335 -19.36 19.73 -16.91
C THR A 335 -19.85 19.42 -18.33
N PRO A 336 -21.16 19.16 -18.53
CA PRO A 336 -21.70 18.72 -19.82
C PRO A 336 -21.54 19.75 -20.95
N GLY A 337 -21.41 21.04 -20.62
CA GLY A 337 -21.16 22.12 -21.61
C GLY A 337 -19.69 22.29 -22.01
N HIS A 338 -18.77 21.49 -21.48
CA HIS A 338 -17.35 21.63 -21.81
C HIS A 338 -17.06 21.30 -23.30
N PRO A 339 -16.20 22.06 -24.01
CA PRO A 339 -15.91 21.83 -25.43
C PRO A 339 -15.48 20.41 -25.79
N TYR A 340 -14.77 19.74 -24.87
CA TYR A 340 -14.34 18.36 -25.05
C TYR A 340 -15.50 17.36 -25.06
N VAL A 341 -16.59 17.62 -24.34
CA VAL A 341 -17.83 16.82 -24.41
C VAL A 341 -18.41 16.87 -25.83
N HIS A 342 -18.45 18.08 -26.43
CA HIS A 342 -18.93 18.26 -27.78
C HIS A 342 -18.01 17.56 -28.79
N LEU A 343 -16.71 17.62 -28.63
CA LEU A 343 -15.77 16.86 -29.46
C LEU A 343 -16.05 15.34 -29.39
N CYS A 344 -16.22 14.78 -28.20
CA CYS A 344 -16.55 13.37 -28.04
C CYS A 344 -17.89 13.02 -28.68
N LEU A 345 -18.91 13.86 -28.47
CA LEU A 345 -20.23 13.73 -29.07
C LEU A 345 -20.16 13.65 -30.61
N ASP A 346 -19.41 14.57 -31.22
CA ASP A 346 -19.25 14.63 -32.68
C ASP A 346 -18.52 13.40 -33.23
N VAL A 347 -17.45 12.96 -32.58
CA VAL A 347 -16.71 11.77 -33.02
C VAL A 347 -17.58 10.52 -32.95
N ILE A 348 -18.35 10.34 -31.88
CA ILE A 348 -19.21 9.18 -31.69
C ILE A 348 -20.37 9.20 -32.70
N ARG A 349 -20.97 10.37 -32.98
CA ARG A 349 -22.02 10.54 -34.00
C ARG A 349 -21.54 10.25 -35.43
N ARG A 350 -20.33 10.72 -35.77
CA ARG A 350 -19.71 10.42 -37.06
C ARG A 350 -19.42 8.93 -37.28
N ALA A 351 -19.24 8.20 -36.20
CA ALA A 351 -19.10 6.74 -36.23
C ALA A 351 -20.45 5.98 -36.37
N GLY A 352 -21.57 6.70 -36.50
CA GLY A 352 -22.90 6.14 -36.75
C GLY A 352 -23.69 5.76 -35.47
N TYR A 353 -23.29 6.22 -34.30
CA TYR A 353 -24.02 5.98 -33.07
C TYR A 353 -24.98 7.13 -32.72
N ALA A 354 -26.22 6.81 -32.37
CA ALA A 354 -27.10 7.75 -31.71
C ALA A 354 -26.58 7.99 -30.28
N VAL A 355 -26.20 9.20 -29.97
CA VAL A 355 -25.63 9.58 -28.66
C VAL A 355 -26.11 10.97 -28.25
N ASP A 356 -26.41 11.14 -26.99
CA ASP A 356 -26.75 12.39 -26.35
C ASP A 356 -25.88 12.66 -25.12
N VAL A 357 -26.00 13.87 -24.57
CA VAL A 357 -25.28 14.28 -23.37
C VAL A 357 -26.31 14.35 -22.24
N LEU A 358 -26.03 13.64 -21.15
CA LEU A 358 -26.91 13.68 -19.98
C LEU A 358 -26.80 15.04 -19.27
N PRO A 359 -27.92 15.59 -18.81
CA PRO A 359 -27.89 16.77 -17.98
C PRO A 359 -27.18 16.46 -16.67
N ALA A 360 -26.40 17.41 -16.14
CA ALA A 360 -25.79 17.28 -14.81
C ALA A 360 -26.86 17.11 -13.73
N GLN A 361 -26.64 16.15 -12.86
CA GLN A 361 -27.49 15.87 -11.71
C GLN A 361 -26.68 15.96 -10.40
N SER A 362 -27.28 15.50 -9.28
CA SER A 362 -26.47 15.33 -8.08
C SER A 362 -25.46 14.19 -8.27
N PHE A 363 -24.32 14.30 -7.60
CA PHE A 363 -23.26 13.28 -7.66
C PHE A 363 -23.80 11.88 -7.34
N GLU A 364 -24.68 11.77 -6.35
CA GLU A 364 -25.28 10.51 -5.91
C GLU A 364 -26.13 9.86 -7.01
N ARG A 365 -26.89 10.65 -7.76
CA ARG A 365 -27.71 10.16 -8.88
C ARG A 365 -26.82 9.71 -10.06
N ASP A 366 -25.80 10.49 -10.37
CA ASP A 366 -24.85 10.14 -11.42
C ASP A 366 -24.07 8.87 -11.06
N PHE A 367 -23.63 8.75 -9.81
CA PHE A 367 -22.96 7.53 -9.30
C PHE A 367 -23.89 6.31 -9.40
N LEU A 368 -25.12 6.43 -8.93
CA LEU A 368 -26.09 5.35 -8.97
C LEU A 368 -26.40 4.90 -10.41
N ARG A 369 -26.57 5.85 -11.31
CA ARG A 369 -26.80 5.57 -12.75
C ARG A 369 -25.59 4.88 -13.38
N LEU A 370 -24.39 5.33 -13.09
CA LEU A 370 -23.15 4.67 -13.56
C LEU A 370 -23.07 3.22 -13.07
N VAL A 371 -23.40 2.97 -11.80
CA VAL A 371 -23.40 1.61 -11.25
C VAL A 371 -24.46 0.75 -11.92
N GLN A 372 -25.66 1.28 -12.20
CA GLN A 372 -26.78 0.56 -12.82
C GLN A 372 -26.64 0.36 -14.33
N ALA A 373 -25.91 1.22 -15.04
CA ALA A 373 -25.70 1.09 -16.47
C ALA A 373 -24.96 -0.22 -16.80
N LYS A 374 -25.44 -0.95 -17.80
CA LYS A 374 -24.83 -2.23 -18.21
C LYS A 374 -23.41 -2.05 -18.74
N TYR A 375 -23.16 -0.97 -19.48
CA TYR A 375 -21.86 -0.65 -20.06
C TYR A 375 -21.39 0.70 -19.56
N VAL A 376 -20.17 0.77 -19.06
CA VAL A 376 -19.51 2.03 -18.68
C VAL A 376 -18.13 2.10 -19.33
N LEU A 377 -17.91 3.16 -20.08
CA LEU A 377 -16.66 3.47 -20.76
C LEU A 377 -16.11 4.75 -20.16
N GLY A 378 -15.17 4.64 -19.21
CA GLY A 378 -14.70 5.77 -18.42
C GLY A 378 -13.24 6.12 -18.68
N SER A 379 -12.93 7.42 -18.65
CA SER A 379 -11.55 7.87 -18.52
C SER A 379 -10.96 7.43 -17.18
N SER A 380 -9.63 7.37 -17.06
CA SER A 380 -8.93 6.96 -15.83
C SER A 380 -9.45 7.72 -14.60
N SER A 381 -10.10 7.01 -13.71
CA SER A 381 -10.68 7.57 -12.49
C SER A 381 -10.89 6.49 -11.44
N THR A 382 -10.51 6.79 -10.19
CA THR A 382 -10.80 5.94 -9.03
C THR A 382 -12.30 5.69 -8.84
N LEU A 383 -13.14 6.65 -9.22
CA LEU A 383 -14.60 6.50 -9.19
C LEU A 383 -15.07 5.39 -10.14
N ILE A 384 -14.54 5.34 -11.37
CA ILE A 384 -14.94 4.33 -12.37
C ILE A 384 -14.50 2.94 -11.95
N PHE A 385 -13.38 2.80 -11.26
CA PHE A 385 -13.00 1.54 -10.63
C PHE A 385 -14.11 1.05 -9.69
N TRP A 386 -14.58 1.89 -8.76
CA TRP A 386 -15.63 1.53 -7.81
C TRP A 386 -16.99 1.29 -8.46
N VAL A 387 -17.31 2.05 -9.50
CA VAL A 387 -18.51 1.81 -10.34
C VAL A 387 -18.44 0.41 -10.96
N GLY A 388 -17.28 0.01 -11.47
CA GLY A 388 -17.05 -1.31 -12.02
C GLY A 388 -17.20 -2.42 -10.98
N LEU A 389 -16.51 -2.29 -9.87
CA LEU A 389 -16.52 -3.28 -8.80
C LEU A 389 -17.93 -3.44 -8.19
N LEU A 390 -18.51 -2.36 -7.67
CA LEU A 390 -19.82 -2.41 -7.02
C LEU A 390 -20.94 -2.81 -8.01
N GLY A 391 -20.83 -2.38 -9.26
CA GLY A 391 -21.75 -2.81 -10.31
C GLY A 391 -21.64 -4.30 -10.62
N ALA A 392 -20.44 -4.83 -10.79
CA ALA A 392 -20.23 -6.24 -11.10
C ALA A 392 -20.62 -7.17 -9.93
N LEU A 393 -20.42 -6.73 -8.69
CA LEU A 393 -20.82 -7.48 -7.49
C LEU A 393 -22.35 -7.56 -7.31
N ASN A 394 -23.11 -6.61 -7.86
CA ASN A 394 -24.54 -6.51 -7.63
C ASN A 394 -25.42 -6.76 -8.86
N LEU A 395 -24.87 -6.62 -10.07
CA LEU A 395 -25.62 -6.69 -11.32
C LEU A 395 -24.94 -7.64 -12.32
N PRO A 396 -25.51 -8.79 -12.62
CA PRO A 396 -24.99 -9.73 -13.60
C PRO A 396 -24.82 -9.08 -14.99
N GLY A 397 -23.69 -9.33 -15.65
CA GLY A 397 -23.40 -8.87 -16.98
C GLY A 397 -23.00 -7.38 -17.11
N LYS A 398 -22.72 -6.70 -15.98
CA LYS A 398 -22.06 -5.38 -15.96
C LYS A 398 -20.72 -5.45 -16.67
N GLN A 399 -20.47 -4.49 -17.56
CA GLN A 399 -19.20 -4.34 -18.27
C GLN A 399 -18.66 -2.93 -18.08
N THR A 400 -17.44 -2.84 -17.57
CA THR A 400 -16.76 -1.56 -17.36
C THR A 400 -15.42 -1.58 -18.08
N SER A 401 -15.13 -0.53 -18.85
CA SER A 401 -13.83 -0.32 -19.48
C SER A 401 -13.23 0.99 -18.98
N VAL A 402 -11.96 0.93 -18.60
CA VAL A 402 -11.19 2.10 -18.15
C VAL A 402 -10.13 2.42 -19.19
N PHE A 403 -10.16 3.63 -19.73
CA PHE A 403 -9.24 4.08 -20.74
C PHE A 403 -8.06 4.82 -20.10
N LEU A 404 -6.87 4.32 -20.36
CA LEU A 404 -5.61 4.79 -19.81
C LEU A 404 -4.76 5.45 -20.89
N SER A 405 -4.03 6.51 -20.54
CA SER A 405 -3.01 7.12 -21.41
C SER A 405 -1.77 7.44 -20.59
N SER A 406 -0.60 7.31 -21.18
CA SER A 406 0.68 7.73 -20.60
C SER A 406 0.75 9.24 -20.34
N ASN A 407 -0.06 10.02 -21.08
CA ASN A 407 -0.14 11.48 -20.93
C ASN A 407 -1.05 11.93 -19.78
N MET A 408 -1.79 11.03 -19.15
CA MET A 408 -2.59 11.37 -17.97
C MET A 408 -1.72 11.20 -16.71
N PRO A 409 -1.71 12.21 -15.82
CA PRO A 409 -1.04 12.05 -14.55
C PRO A 409 -1.79 10.98 -13.74
N MET A 410 -1.11 9.88 -13.56
CA MET A 410 -1.53 8.84 -12.64
C MET A 410 -0.48 8.74 -11.56
N SER A 411 -0.89 8.62 -10.31
CA SER A 411 0.03 8.23 -9.26
C SER A 411 0.67 6.88 -9.63
N PHE A 412 1.87 6.62 -9.18
CA PHE A 412 2.55 5.33 -9.38
C PHE A 412 1.66 4.16 -8.93
N ARG A 413 0.93 4.33 -7.83
CA ARG A 413 0.00 3.33 -7.29
C ARG A 413 -1.19 3.08 -8.21
N GLN A 414 -1.77 4.11 -8.81
CA GLN A 414 -2.83 3.94 -9.80
C GLN A 414 -2.36 3.16 -11.03
N LYS A 415 -1.14 3.43 -11.51
CA LYS A 415 -0.55 2.63 -12.60
C LYS A 415 -0.41 1.16 -12.22
N THR A 416 0.07 0.88 -11.00
CA THR A 416 0.22 -0.48 -10.47
C THR A 416 -1.14 -1.17 -10.36
N MET A 417 -2.15 -0.47 -9.84
CA MET A 417 -3.51 -0.99 -9.72
C MET A 417 -4.09 -1.45 -11.06
N TYR A 418 -3.87 -0.67 -12.13
CA TYR A 418 -4.50 -0.93 -13.42
C TYR A 418 -3.67 -1.79 -14.37
N THR A 419 -2.35 -1.90 -14.18
CA THR A 419 -1.47 -2.53 -15.17
C THR A 419 -0.82 -3.84 -14.73
N ASN A 420 -0.51 -4.01 -13.46
CA ASN A 420 0.23 -5.19 -12.97
C ASN A 420 -0.68 -6.38 -12.62
N ASP A 421 -1.90 -6.12 -12.15
CA ASP A 421 -2.87 -7.16 -11.80
C ASP A 421 -4.27 -6.63 -12.13
N PRO A 422 -4.69 -6.68 -13.40
CA PRO A 422 -5.96 -6.10 -13.84
C PRO A 422 -7.12 -6.75 -13.11
N PRO A 423 -8.03 -5.95 -12.55
CA PRO A 423 -9.19 -6.47 -11.84
C PRO A 423 -10.16 -7.15 -12.81
N TRP A 424 -10.75 -8.28 -12.40
CA TRP A 424 -11.67 -9.09 -13.21
C TRP A 424 -12.96 -8.36 -13.62
N PHE A 425 -13.34 -7.29 -12.93
CA PHE A 425 -14.58 -6.53 -13.13
C PHE A 425 -14.44 -5.35 -14.09
N CYS A 426 -13.25 -5.06 -14.59
CA CYS A 426 -13.09 -4.02 -15.60
C CYS A 426 -12.02 -4.40 -16.64
N ARG A 427 -12.25 -3.92 -17.88
CA ARG A 427 -11.28 -4.01 -18.98
C ARG A 427 -10.43 -2.75 -19.01
N LEU A 428 -9.13 -2.93 -19.10
CA LEU A 428 -8.20 -1.83 -19.30
C LEU A 428 -7.94 -1.63 -20.80
N VAL A 429 -7.98 -0.39 -21.24
CA VAL A 429 -7.75 -0.02 -22.64
C VAL A 429 -6.66 1.03 -22.71
N ASP A 430 -5.52 0.68 -23.31
CA ASP A 430 -4.41 1.61 -23.52
C ASP A 430 -4.67 2.42 -24.80
N ILE A 431 -4.91 3.73 -24.62
CA ILE A 431 -5.22 4.64 -25.72
C ILE A 431 -4.00 4.84 -26.65
N ASP A 432 -2.80 4.85 -26.08
CA ASP A 432 -1.57 5.19 -26.80
C ASP A 432 -1.11 4.02 -27.70
N ARG A 433 -1.45 2.79 -27.31
CA ARG A 433 -1.10 1.58 -28.07
C ARG A 433 -2.17 1.13 -29.08
N GLY A 434 -3.33 1.77 -29.04
CA GLY A 434 -4.43 1.43 -29.95
C GLY A 434 -5.04 0.03 -29.74
N GLN A 435 -4.79 -0.59 -28.58
CA GLN A 435 -5.23 -1.93 -28.23
C GLN A 435 -6.40 -1.93 -27.24
#